data_d6527f649db07b9a21adb7e5abb79917
#
_entry.id   d6527f649db07b9a21adb7e5abb79917
#
_cell.length_a   1.000
_cell.length_b   1.000
_cell.length_c   1.000
_cell.angle_alpha   90.00
_cell.angle_beta   90.00
_cell.angle_gamma   90.00
#
_symmetry.space_group_name_H-M   'P 1'
#
loop_
_entity.id
_entity.type
_entity.pdbx_description
1 polymer ?
#
loop_
_entity_poly.entity_id
_entity_poly.type
_entity_poly.pdbx_seq_one_letter_code
_entity_poly.pdbx_strand_id
1 'polypeptide(L)'
;MSQPGNKMGVLQLTVLTAVNMMGSGIIMLPTKLAEVGTISILSWFVTALGSLALAYAFSKCGLFSQKSGGMGGYAEYAFGKSGNFISNYTYAISLLIANIAIAISAVGYGSDLLGVVLSPVGACMATIAVIWVTTICNFGGAKITGRIGSVTVWGVIIPVVGLSIFGWFWFKPSLYISAWNPNHSSFFSAVSTSISMTLWAFLGLESACANMDAVENPQKNVPIAVFGGTLACAVIYILSTNVISGIVPNADLLNSTAPFGLAYASMFTPFVGKVVMLLMTLACIGSLLGWQFTVGRVFKSSADIGYFPPIFSRVTKADAPVVGMIVLGIIQTLLALMTISPSLNKQFNSLVNLAVITNLIPYVLSMAALIPMQRLAEVTKSQFRINACTALIGTVYSFYALYASGEEAMMLGALTTFAGWSFWGIFINKQDKHTLITK
;
A
#
# COMPACT_ATOMS: atom_id res chain seq x y z
N MET A 1 28.67 4.31 11.21
CA MET A 1 29.40 3.45 10.24
C MET A 1 28.89 2.03 10.41
N SER A 2 28.08 1.52 9.48
CA SER A 2 27.62 0.13 9.48
C SER A 2 28.76 -0.80 9.13
N GLN A 3 28.89 -1.93 9.84
CA GLN A 3 29.90 -2.93 9.56
C GLN A 3 29.84 -3.42 8.11
N PRO A 4 30.96 -3.63 7.42
CA PRO A 4 31.01 -4.06 6.03
C PRO A 4 30.79 -5.58 5.94
N GLY A 5 29.56 -6.06 6.07
CA GLY A 5 29.31 -7.50 6.03
C GLY A 5 27.86 -7.95 5.81
N ASN A 6 26.90 -7.03 5.72
CA ASN A 6 25.49 -7.43 5.69
C ASN A 6 24.61 -6.53 4.79
N LYS A 7 25.13 -6.16 3.61
CA LYS A 7 24.32 -5.43 2.63
C LYS A 7 23.48 -6.40 1.81
N MET A 8 22.24 -6.01 1.53
CA MET A 8 21.31 -6.82 0.73
C MET A 8 21.74 -6.90 -0.72
N GLY A 9 21.80 -8.12 -1.25
CA GLY A 9 21.96 -8.39 -2.68
C GLY A 9 20.67 -8.17 -3.47
N VAL A 10 20.76 -8.20 -4.80
CA VAL A 10 19.62 -7.96 -5.71
C VAL A 10 18.44 -8.89 -5.43
N LEU A 11 18.69 -10.18 -5.22
CA LEU A 11 17.62 -11.16 -4.98
C LEU A 11 16.87 -10.88 -3.67
N GLN A 12 17.59 -10.60 -2.59
CA GLN A 12 16.99 -10.29 -1.30
C GLN A 12 16.13 -9.03 -1.38
N LEU A 13 16.62 -7.99 -2.07
CA LEU A 13 15.87 -6.75 -2.27
C LEU A 13 14.64 -6.97 -3.17
N THR A 14 14.74 -7.80 -4.21
CA THR A 14 13.59 -8.16 -5.07
C THR A 14 12.49 -8.85 -4.27
N VAL A 15 12.87 -9.84 -3.45
CA VAL A 15 11.92 -10.54 -2.56
C VAL A 15 11.31 -9.57 -1.55
N LEU A 16 12.12 -8.71 -0.93
CA LEU A 16 11.63 -7.71 0.02
C LEU A 16 10.62 -6.75 -0.63
N THR A 17 10.91 -6.29 -1.85
CA THR A 17 10.00 -5.43 -2.62
C THR A 17 8.67 -6.14 -2.88
N ALA A 18 8.72 -7.40 -3.33
CA ALA A 18 7.52 -8.20 -3.56
C ALA A 18 6.73 -8.43 -2.28
N VAL A 19 7.39 -8.76 -1.17
CA VAL A 19 6.76 -8.98 0.15
C VAL A 19 6.06 -7.74 0.65
N ASN A 20 6.64 -6.55 0.47
CA ASN A 20 6.02 -5.29 0.88
C ASN A 20 4.73 -4.99 0.12
N MET A 21 4.63 -5.39 -1.15
CA MET A 21 3.42 -5.27 -1.96
C MET A 21 2.42 -6.41 -1.71
N MET A 22 2.90 -7.66 -1.56
CA MET A 22 2.05 -8.86 -1.40
C MET A 22 1.38 -9.00 -0.02
N GLY A 23 1.40 -7.99 0.81
CA GLY A 23 0.69 -7.98 2.08
C GLY A 23 -0.83 -8.12 1.90
N SER A 24 -1.58 -7.36 2.66
CA SER A 24 -3.05 -7.34 2.59
C SER A 24 -3.63 -6.83 1.26
N GLY A 25 -2.81 -6.23 0.39
CA GLY A 25 -3.25 -5.60 -0.84
C GLY A 25 -3.99 -6.55 -1.79
N ILE A 26 -3.52 -7.79 -1.94
CA ILE A 26 -4.14 -8.78 -2.84
C ILE A 26 -5.31 -9.55 -2.21
N ILE A 27 -5.38 -9.62 -0.88
CA ILE A 27 -6.20 -10.61 -0.15
C ILE A 27 -7.70 -10.43 -0.41
N MET A 28 -8.20 -9.19 -0.45
CA MET A 28 -9.62 -8.87 -0.68
C MET A 28 -9.96 -8.55 -2.14
N LEU A 29 -8.95 -8.46 -3.01
CA LEU A 29 -9.17 -8.01 -4.39
C LEU A 29 -10.09 -8.91 -5.23
N PRO A 30 -10.06 -10.25 -5.15
CA PRO A 30 -10.96 -11.05 -5.95
C PRO A 30 -12.44 -10.71 -5.75
N THR A 31 -12.86 -10.47 -4.49
CA THR A 31 -14.22 -10.01 -4.16
C THR A 31 -14.53 -8.67 -4.82
N LYS A 32 -13.57 -7.75 -4.82
CA LYS A 32 -13.77 -6.41 -5.38
C LYS A 32 -13.82 -6.41 -6.90
N LEU A 33 -12.93 -7.15 -7.51
CA LEU A 33 -12.90 -7.30 -8.97
C LEU A 33 -14.15 -8.03 -9.49
N ALA A 34 -14.78 -8.88 -8.68
CA ALA A 34 -16.04 -9.52 -9.00
C ALA A 34 -17.20 -8.50 -9.20
N GLU A 35 -17.15 -7.32 -8.55
CA GLU A 35 -18.12 -6.24 -8.76
C GLU A 35 -18.08 -5.71 -10.21
N VAL A 36 -16.92 -5.68 -10.82
CA VAL A 36 -16.71 -5.25 -12.21
C VAL A 36 -16.81 -6.42 -13.19
N GLY A 37 -16.44 -7.59 -12.73
CA GLY A 37 -16.33 -8.81 -13.53
C GLY A 37 -14.94 -9.07 -14.07
N THR A 38 -14.79 -10.12 -14.87
CA THR A 38 -13.49 -10.57 -15.38
C THR A 38 -12.86 -9.62 -16.41
N ILE A 39 -13.62 -8.67 -16.96
CA ILE A 39 -13.12 -7.54 -17.76
C ILE A 39 -12.08 -6.70 -17.00
N SER A 40 -12.07 -6.76 -15.66
CA SER A 40 -11.07 -6.12 -14.80
C SER A 40 -9.63 -6.58 -15.07
N ILE A 41 -9.42 -7.67 -15.82
CA ILE A 41 -8.08 -8.08 -16.30
C ILE A 41 -7.41 -6.94 -17.08
N LEU A 42 -8.17 -6.13 -17.79
CA LEU A 42 -7.63 -5.00 -18.57
C LEU A 42 -7.10 -3.91 -17.65
N SER A 43 -7.73 -3.68 -16.50
CA SER A 43 -7.22 -2.76 -15.46
C SER A 43 -5.89 -3.23 -14.88
N TRP A 44 -5.71 -4.55 -14.75
CA TRP A 44 -4.42 -5.09 -14.33
C TRP A 44 -3.29 -4.76 -15.30
N PHE A 45 -3.51 -4.83 -16.60
CA PHE A 45 -2.48 -4.45 -17.57
C PHE A 45 -2.15 -2.96 -17.49
N VAL A 46 -3.16 -2.10 -17.40
CA VAL A 46 -2.96 -0.65 -17.23
C VAL A 46 -2.20 -0.35 -15.94
N THR A 47 -2.63 -0.96 -14.83
CA THR A 47 -2.00 -0.76 -13.53
C THR A 47 -0.58 -1.33 -13.48
N ALA A 48 -0.34 -2.50 -14.07
CA ALA A 48 1.02 -3.07 -14.13
C ALA A 48 1.98 -2.15 -14.88
N LEU A 49 1.59 -1.64 -16.04
CA LEU A 49 2.42 -0.70 -16.80
C LEU A 49 2.67 0.60 -16.03
N GLY A 50 1.62 1.19 -15.43
CA GLY A 50 1.75 2.39 -14.61
C GLY A 50 2.63 2.18 -13.38
N SER A 51 2.42 1.07 -12.66
CA SER A 51 3.21 0.73 -11.47
C SER A 51 4.67 0.41 -11.80
N LEU A 52 4.97 -0.22 -12.93
CA LEU A 52 6.34 -0.45 -13.40
C LEU A 52 7.04 0.88 -13.75
N ALA A 53 6.32 1.83 -14.35
CA ALA A 53 6.86 3.17 -14.61
C ALA A 53 7.14 3.92 -13.30
N LEU A 54 6.20 3.87 -12.34
CA LEU A 54 6.40 4.44 -10.99
C LEU A 54 7.58 3.78 -10.28
N ALA A 55 7.66 2.45 -10.29
CA ALA A 55 8.74 1.68 -9.66
C ALA A 55 10.11 2.09 -10.19
N TYR A 56 10.24 2.20 -11.51
CA TYR A 56 11.48 2.67 -12.14
C TYR A 56 11.81 4.11 -11.71
N ALA A 57 10.84 5.03 -11.79
CA ALA A 57 11.06 6.42 -11.42
C ALA A 57 11.42 6.59 -9.95
N PHE A 58 10.75 5.86 -9.02
CA PHE A 58 11.12 5.85 -7.60
C PHE A 58 12.52 5.31 -7.37
N SER A 59 12.93 4.28 -8.08
CA SER A 59 14.30 3.77 -7.98
C SER A 59 15.33 4.84 -8.36
N LYS A 60 15.02 5.70 -9.33
CA LYS A 60 15.88 6.84 -9.70
C LYS A 60 15.82 7.97 -8.69
N CYS A 61 14.62 8.30 -8.15
CA CYS A 61 14.50 9.25 -7.05
C CYS A 61 15.36 8.86 -5.86
N GLY A 62 15.29 7.60 -5.44
CA GLY A 62 16.12 7.11 -4.34
C GLY A 62 17.62 7.20 -4.63
N LEU A 63 18.05 6.86 -5.86
CA LEU A 63 19.47 6.94 -6.25
C LEU A 63 20.02 8.36 -6.27
N PHE A 64 19.20 9.34 -6.66
CA PHE A 64 19.65 10.74 -6.79
C PHE A 64 19.41 11.54 -5.50
N SER A 65 18.59 11.05 -4.57
CA SER A 65 18.31 11.75 -3.32
C SER A 65 19.46 11.64 -2.34
N GLN A 66 19.88 12.79 -1.82
CA GLN A 66 20.77 12.90 -0.65
C GLN A 66 19.99 13.26 0.63
N LYS A 67 18.65 13.44 0.51
CA LYS A 67 17.78 13.80 1.62
C LYS A 67 17.11 12.57 2.20
N SER A 68 17.03 12.51 3.51
CA SER A 68 16.26 11.49 4.24
C SER A 68 14.76 11.76 4.15
N GLY A 69 13.93 10.78 4.54
CA GLY A 69 12.48 10.95 4.62
C GLY A 69 11.70 10.46 3.39
N GLY A 70 12.34 9.63 2.55
CA GLY A 70 11.65 8.97 1.42
C GLY A 70 11.01 9.97 0.45
N MET A 71 9.72 9.78 0.13
CA MET A 71 8.98 10.62 -0.82
C MET A 71 8.94 12.09 -0.43
N GLY A 72 8.89 12.41 0.87
CA GLY A 72 9.01 13.80 1.34
C GLY A 72 10.35 14.41 0.99
N GLY A 73 11.45 13.67 1.22
CA GLY A 73 12.79 14.08 0.82
C GLY A 73 12.92 14.30 -0.68
N TYR A 74 12.26 13.48 -1.52
CA TYR A 74 12.23 13.67 -2.97
C TYR A 74 11.46 14.94 -3.36
N ALA A 75 10.25 15.11 -2.82
CA ALA A 75 9.41 16.28 -3.11
C ALA A 75 10.11 17.61 -2.76
N GLU A 76 11.00 17.62 -1.79
CA GLU A 76 11.72 18.82 -1.36
C GLU A 76 12.63 19.38 -2.45
N TYR A 77 13.13 18.57 -3.38
CA TYR A 77 13.97 19.04 -4.51
C TYR A 77 13.23 19.96 -5.48
N ALA A 78 11.91 19.76 -5.63
CA ALA A 78 11.09 20.57 -6.54
C ALA A 78 10.27 21.62 -5.82
N PHE A 79 9.80 21.33 -4.59
CA PHE A 79 8.78 22.13 -3.91
C PHE A 79 9.23 22.68 -2.54
N GLY A 80 10.52 22.48 -2.18
CA GLY A 80 11.07 22.93 -0.90
C GLY A 80 10.45 22.23 0.31
N LYS A 81 10.60 22.83 1.49
CA LYS A 81 10.12 22.28 2.78
C LYS A 81 8.62 21.98 2.79
N SER A 82 7.81 22.82 2.13
CA SER A 82 6.37 22.62 2.02
C SER A 82 6.01 21.37 1.22
N GLY A 83 6.76 21.10 0.16
CA GLY A 83 6.59 19.86 -0.62
C GLY A 83 6.95 18.61 0.19
N ASN A 84 8.01 18.67 0.99
CA ASN A 84 8.37 17.60 1.92
C ASN A 84 7.22 17.36 2.92
N PHE A 85 6.73 18.42 3.56
CA PHE A 85 5.64 18.32 4.53
C PHE A 85 4.39 17.69 3.91
N ILE A 86 3.88 18.24 2.81
CA ILE A 86 2.64 17.74 2.16
C ILE A 86 2.79 16.30 1.72
N SER A 87 3.94 15.94 1.14
CA SER A 87 4.22 14.55 0.72
C SER A 87 4.17 13.60 1.92
N ASN A 88 4.87 13.90 3.01
CA ASN A 88 4.88 13.05 4.20
C ASN A 88 3.54 13.06 4.93
N TYR A 89 2.84 14.19 4.98
CA TYR A 89 1.53 14.31 5.59
C TYR A 89 0.50 13.43 4.87
N THR A 90 0.36 13.58 3.54
CA THR A 90 -0.61 12.81 2.77
C THR A 90 -0.27 11.31 2.74
N TYR A 91 1.02 10.97 2.70
CA TYR A 91 1.48 9.59 2.85
C TYR A 91 1.13 9.00 4.22
N ALA A 92 1.37 9.75 5.29
CA ALA A 92 1.04 9.32 6.64
C ALA A 92 -0.47 9.10 6.82
N ILE A 93 -1.32 9.99 6.29
CA ILE A 93 -2.78 9.82 6.29
C ILE A 93 -3.19 8.60 5.46
N SER A 94 -2.58 8.39 4.29
CA SER A 94 -2.79 7.18 3.49
C SER A 94 -2.53 5.91 4.29
N LEU A 95 -1.40 5.83 4.99
CA LEU A 95 -1.03 4.68 5.82
C LEU A 95 -1.99 4.48 7.00
N LEU A 96 -2.46 5.56 7.65
CA LEU A 96 -3.45 5.47 8.73
C LEU A 96 -4.74 4.82 8.24
N ILE A 97 -5.24 5.25 7.08
CA ILE A 97 -6.46 4.73 6.47
C ILE A 97 -6.25 3.29 5.98
N ALA A 98 -5.11 3.04 5.31
CA ALA A 98 -4.73 1.72 4.82
C ALA A 98 -4.70 0.67 5.94
N ASN A 99 -4.18 1.01 7.11
CA ASN A 99 -4.12 0.12 8.25
C ASN A 99 -5.51 -0.34 8.73
N ILE A 100 -6.51 0.54 8.65
CA ILE A 100 -7.89 0.16 8.98
C ILE A 100 -8.42 -0.85 7.94
N ALA A 101 -8.16 -0.63 6.64
CA ALA A 101 -8.55 -1.56 5.58
C ALA A 101 -7.88 -2.93 5.76
N ILE A 102 -6.59 -2.95 6.17
CA ILE A 102 -5.88 -4.20 6.48
C ILE A 102 -6.50 -4.92 7.69
N ALA A 103 -6.85 -4.17 8.74
CA ALA A 103 -7.52 -4.74 9.91
C ALA A 103 -8.90 -5.32 9.55
N ILE A 104 -9.68 -4.65 8.69
CA ILE A 104 -10.94 -5.17 8.15
C ILE A 104 -10.72 -6.49 7.40
N SER A 105 -9.66 -6.61 6.61
CA SER A 105 -9.34 -7.87 5.93
C SER A 105 -9.06 -9.00 6.92
N ALA A 106 -8.31 -8.71 8.00
CA ALA A 106 -8.05 -9.69 9.06
C ALA A 106 -9.35 -10.14 9.75
N VAL A 107 -10.26 -9.19 10.04
CA VAL A 107 -11.56 -9.48 10.65
C VAL A 107 -12.45 -10.28 9.70
N GLY A 108 -12.50 -9.94 8.42
CA GLY A 108 -13.26 -10.67 7.40
C GLY A 108 -12.85 -12.15 7.31
N TYR A 109 -11.56 -12.41 7.09
CA TYR A 109 -11.03 -13.77 7.05
C TYR A 109 -11.18 -14.51 8.38
N GLY A 110 -10.99 -13.83 9.50
CA GLY A 110 -11.15 -14.41 10.84
C GLY A 110 -12.61 -14.78 11.14
N SER A 111 -13.57 -13.95 10.76
CA SER A 111 -15.00 -14.24 10.95
C SER A 111 -15.46 -15.41 10.09
N ASP A 112 -15.05 -15.47 8.83
CA ASP A 112 -15.37 -16.61 7.95
C ASP A 112 -14.73 -17.92 8.45
N LEU A 113 -13.46 -17.85 8.93
CA LEU A 113 -12.78 -19.00 9.56
C LEU A 113 -13.56 -19.57 10.74
N LEU A 114 -14.10 -18.68 11.58
CA LEU A 114 -14.85 -19.06 12.79
C LEU A 114 -16.33 -19.37 12.49
N GLY A 115 -16.80 -19.09 11.29
CA GLY A 115 -18.21 -19.23 10.89
C GLY A 115 -19.13 -18.26 11.65
N VAL A 116 -18.63 -17.07 12.03
CA VAL A 116 -19.37 -16.05 12.76
C VAL A 116 -19.77 -14.91 11.84
N VAL A 117 -21.06 -14.60 11.82
CA VAL A 117 -21.58 -13.41 11.14
C VAL A 117 -21.55 -12.23 12.11
N LEU A 118 -20.72 -11.24 11.82
CA LEU A 118 -20.60 -10.05 12.64
C LEU A 118 -21.63 -8.98 12.22
N SER A 119 -22.25 -8.33 13.20
CA SER A 119 -23.00 -7.10 12.95
C SER A 119 -22.04 -5.97 12.53
N PRO A 120 -22.51 -4.89 11.88
CA PRO A 120 -21.63 -3.76 11.50
C PRO A 120 -20.85 -3.18 12.68
N VAL A 121 -21.48 -3.05 13.84
CA VAL A 121 -20.83 -2.59 15.09
C VAL A 121 -19.84 -3.62 15.58
N GLY A 122 -20.21 -4.91 15.59
CA GLY A 122 -19.32 -6.01 15.99
C GLY A 122 -18.05 -6.08 15.10
N ALA A 123 -18.21 -5.90 13.80
CA ALA A 123 -17.10 -5.86 12.85
C ALA A 123 -16.17 -4.65 13.11
N CYS A 124 -16.75 -3.48 13.37
CA CYS A 124 -15.98 -2.28 13.74
C CYS A 124 -15.19 -2.49 15.04
N MET A 125 -15.83 -3.02 16.09
CA MET A 125 -15.17 -3.29 17.37
C MET A 125 -14.05 -4.34 17.23
N ALA A 126 -14.25 -5.39 16.43
CA ALA A 126 -13.21 -6.37 16.12
C ALA A 126 -12.05 -5.72 15.36
N THR A 127 -12.33 -4.84 14.39
CA THR A 127 -11.32 -4.08 13.66
C THR A 127 -10.48 -3.21 14.60
N ILE A 128 -11.13 -2.47 15.51
CA ILE A 128 -10.45 -1.64 16.51
C ILE A 128 -9.59 -2.53 17.44
N ALA A 129 -10.10 -3.68 17.87
CA ALA A 129 -9.34 -4.60 18.72
C ALA A 129 -8.06 -5.08 17.99
N VAL A 130 -8.15 -5.45 16.72
CA VAL A 130 -6.98 -5.88 15.90
C VAL A 130 -5.98 -4.73 15.76
N ILE A 131 -6.42 -3.49 15.52
CA ILE A 131 -5.55 -2.31 15.48
C ILE A 131 -4.80 -2.13 16.79
N TRP A 132 -5.47 -2.21 17.94
CA TRP A 132 -4.83 -2.03 19.24
C TRP A 132 -3.90 -3.18 19.62
N VAL A 133 -4.26 -4.42 19.34
CA VAL A 133 -3.36 -5.57 19.56
C VAL A 133 -2.06 -5.39 18.78
N THR A 134 -2.14 -5.05 17.49
CA THR A 134 -0.94 -4.83 16.67
C THR A 134 -0.16 -3.59 17.11
N THR A 135 -0.82 -2.52 17.54
CA THR A 135 -0.16 -1.33 18.09
C THR A 135 0.63 -1.67 19.35
N ILE A 136 0.04 -2.42 20.29
CA ILE A 136 0.71 -2.84 21.53
C ILE A 136 1.89 -3.78 21.24
N CYS A 137 1.74 -4.72 20.31
CA CYS A 137 2.85 -5.58 19.89
C CYS A 137 4.05 -4.78 19.34
N ASN A 138 3.79 -3.66 18.67
CA ASN A 138 4.83 -2.78 18.13
C ASN A 138 5.63 -2.01 19.19
N PHE A 139 5.17 -1.96 20.45
CA PHE A 139 5.95 -1.36 21.54
C PHE A 139 7.28 -2.11 21.79
N GLY A 140 7.37 -3.37 21.36
CA GLY A 140 8.60 -4.14 21.36
C GLY A 140 9.65 -3.73 20.32
N GLY A 141 9.33 -2.79 19.44
CA GLY A 141 10.24 -2.19 18.45
C GLY A 141 10.44 -3.02 17.18
N ALA A 142 11.29 -2.51 16.30
CA ALA A 142 11.52 -3.03 14.94
C ALA A 142 11.90 -4.53 14.89
N LYS A 143 12.63 -5.03 15.87
CA LYS A 143 13.12 -6.42 15.90
C LYS A 143 11.97 -7.42 16.06
N ILE A 144 11.00 -7.13 16.93
CA ILE A 144 9.83 -7.99 17.15
C ILE A 144 8.91 -7.91 15.95
N THR A 145 8.59 -6.69 15.51
CA THR A 145 7.78 -6.43 14.31
C THR A 145 8.31 -7.16 13.09
N GLY A 146 9.60 -7.02 12.79
CA GLY A 146 10.24 -7.67 11.65
C GLY A 146 10.24 -9.20 11.73
N ARG A 147 10.44 -9.77 12.94
CA ARG A 147 10.42 -11.23 13.13
C ARG A 147 9.02 -11.81 12.91
N ILE A 148 7.97 -11.16 13.45
CA ILE A 148 6.59 -11.60 13.23
C ILE A 148 6.22 -11.46 11.76
N GLY A 149 6.50 -10.30 11.14
CA GLY A 149 6.20 -10.03 9.73
C GLY A 149 6.85 -11.03 8.78
N SER A 150 8.13 -11.38 9.00
CA SER A 150 8.84 -12.33 8.14
C SER A 150 8.30 -13.77 8.20
N VAL A 151 7.64 -14.14 9.28
CA VAL A 151 6.96 -15.45 9.39
C VAL A 151 5.56 -15.40 8.79
N THR A 152 4.79 -14.38 9.15
CA THR A 152 3.36 -14.30 8.78
C THR A 152 3.15 -14.02 7.29
N VAL A 153 4.10 -13.38 6.61
CA VAL A 153 4.01 -13.10 5.16
C VAL A 153 3.89 -14.37 4.32
N TRP A 154 4.43 -15.49 4.77
CA TRP A 154 4.26 -16.77 4.08
C TRP A 154 2.80 -17.23 4.05
N GLY A 155 1.99 -16.76 5.00
CA GLY A 155 0.54 -17.01 5.02
C GLY A 155 -0.22 -16.39 3.84
N VAL A 156 0.31 -15.39 3.16
CA VAL A 156 -0.24 -14.86 1.90
C VAL A 156 0.52 -15.39 0.69
N ILE A 157 1.85 -15.47 0.75
CA ILE A 157 2.66 -15.90 -0.40
C ILE A 157 2.28 -17.30 -0.84
N ILE A 158 2.22 -18.27 0.09
CA ILE A 158 1.95 -19.68 -0.24
C ILE A 158 0.58 -19.83 -0.91
N PRO A 159 -0.55 -19.35 -0.36
CA PRO A 159 -1.83 -19.49 -1.02
C PRO A 159 -1.93 -18.73 -2.35
N VAL A 160 -1.41 -17.51 -2.42
CA VAL A 160 -1.55 -16.69 -3.64
C VAL A 160 -0.72 -17.25 -4.78
N VAL A 161 0.56 -17.60 -4.52
CA VAL A 161 1.44 -18.22 -5.54
C VAL A 161 0.97 -19.64 -5.88
N GLY A 162 0.56 -20.42 -4.88
CA GLY A 162 0.02 -21.76 -5.09
C GLY A 162 -1.21 -21.74 -6.00
N LEU A 163 -2.14 -20.81 -5.76
CA LEU A 163 -3.32 -20.64 -6.61
C LEU A 163 -2.95 -20.18 -8.03
N SER A 164 -1.99 -19.27 -8.15
CA SER A 164 -1.50 -18.77 -9.46
C SER A 164 -0.94 -19.89 -10.34
N ILE A 165 -0.35 -20.93 -9.74
CA ILE A 165 0.28 -22.04 -10.45
C ILE A 165 -0.70 -23.20 -10.63
N PHE A 166 -1.32 -23.67 -9.55
CA PHE A 166 -2.11 -24.89 -9.56
C PHE A 166 -3.61 -24.67 -9.83
N GLY A 167 -4.16 -23.46 -9.57
CA GLY A 167 -5.58 -23.19 -9.71
C GLY A 167 -6.14 -23.41 -11.12
N TRP A 168 -5.28 -23.36 -12.14
CA TRP A 168 -5.67 -23.59 -13.55
C TRP A 168 -6.21 -24.99 -13.82
N PHE A 169 -5.88 -25.99 -13.00
CA PHE A 169 -6.45 -27.33 -13.11
C PHE A 169 -7.94 -27.39 -12.76
N TRP A 170 -8.44 -26.44 -11.97
CA TRP A 170 -9.86 -26.30 -11.60
C TRP A 170 -10.57 -25.18 -12.35
N PHE A 171 -9.86 -24.49 -13.25
CA PHE A 171 -10.40 -23.37 -14.00
C PHE A 171 -11.49 -23.80 -14.96
N LYS A 172 -12.68 -23.18 -14.88
CA LYS A 172 -13.83 -23.41 -15.75
C LYS A 172 -14.04 -22.17 -16.62
N PRO A 173 -13.73 -22.23 -17.93
CA PRO A 173 -13.90 -21.09 -18.84
C PRO A 173 -15.32 -20.52 -18.85
N SER A 174 -16.35 -21.38 -18.67
CA SER A 174 -17.74 -20.96 -18.61
C SER A 174 -18.02 -19.97 -17.46
N LEU A 175 -17.46 -20.20 -16.26
CA LEU A 175 -17.60 -19.27 -15.13
C LEU A 175 -16.91 -17.93 -15.42
N TYR A 176 -15.72 -17.99 -16.00
CA TYR A 176 -14.94 -16.79 -16.34
C TYR A 176 -15.65 -15.93 -17.39
N ILE A 177 -16.14 -16.54 -18.45
CA ILE A 177 -16.82 -15.84 -19.56
C ILE A 177 -18.18 -15.30 -19.11
N SER A 178 -18.96 -16.05 -18.33
CA SER A 178 -20.27 -15.58 -17.82
C SER A 178 -20.14 -14.38 -16.89
N ALA A 179 -19.00 -14.22 -16.23
CA ALA A 179 -18.69 -13.09 -15.35
C ALA A 179 -17.97 -11.93 -16.07
N TRP A 180 -17.91 -11.91 -17.42
CA TRP A 180 -17.08 -10.94 -18.15
C TRP A 180 -17.42 -9.49 -17.83
N ASN A 181 -18.69 -9.12 -17.92
CA ASN A 181 -19.18 -7.76 -17.64
C ASN A 181 -20.61 -7.84 -17.06
N PRO A 182 -20.78 -8.26 -15.80
CA PRO A 182 -22.09 -8.55 -15.23
C PRO A 182 -23.01 -7.32 -15.16
N ASN A 183 -22.44 -6.12 -15.09
CA ASN A 183 -23.18 -4.87 -14.99
C ASN A 183 -23.44 -4.21 -16.37
N HIS A 184 -23.05 -4.83 -17.48
CA HIS A 184 -23.15 -4.26 -18.82
C HIS A 184 -22.57 -2.82 -18.92
N SER A 185 -21.56 -2.52 -18.14
CA SER A 185 -20.89 -1.22 -18.13
C SER A 185 -20.17 -0.96 -19.45
N SER A 186 -20.01 0.33 -19.83
CA SER A 186 -19.14 0.66 -20.95
C SER A 186 -17.72 0.20 -20.70
N PHE A 187 -16.98 -0.11 -21.75
CA PHE A 187 -15.60 -0.58 -21.65
C PHE A 187 -14.73 0.33 -20.77
N PHE A 188 -14.77 1.63 -21.01
CA PHE A 188 -13.99 2.61 -20.26
C PHE A 188 -14.42 2.68 -18.78
N SER A 189 -15.71 2.65 -18.50
CA SER A 189 -16.23 2.64 -17.13
C SER A 189 -15.78 1.40 -16.37
N ALA A 190 -15.91 0.20 -16.96
CA ALA A 190 -15.50 -1.05 -16.33
C ALA A 190 -14.02 -1.07 -15.99
N VAL A 191 -13.14 -0.64 -16.92
CA VAL A 191 -11.70 -0.55 -16.68
C VAL A 191 -11.40 0.48 -15.60
N SER A 192 -11.99 1.69 -15.67
CA SER A 192 -11.73 2.76 -14.70
C SER A 192 -12.13 2.37 -13.28
N THR A 193 -13.29 1.75 -13.09
CA THR A 193 -13.79 1.39 -11.75
C THR A 193 -12.84 0.48 -10.96
N SER A 194 -12.07 -0.36 -11.63
CA SER A 194 -11.14 -1.28 -10.96
C SER A 194 -9.69 -0.77 -10.86
N ILE A 195 -9.36 0.41 -11.42
CA ILE A 195 -7.99 0.94 -11.40
C ILE A 195 -7.50 1.24 -9.97
N SER A 196 -8.29 1.88 -9.13
CA SER A 196 -7.89 2.20 -7.75
C SER A 196 -7.64 0.93 -6.94
N MET A 197 -8.45 -0.10 -7.15
CA MET A 197 -8.33 -1.38 -6.45
C MET A 197 -7.10 -2.17 -6.91
N THR A 198 -6.84 -2.22 -8.22
CA THR A 198 -5.63 -2.87 -8.74
C THR A 198 -4.37 -2.11 -8.32
N LEU A 199 -4.40 -0.76 -8.28
CA LEU A 199 -3.29 0.04 -7.77
C LEU A 199 -3.04 -0.18 -6.28
N TRP A 200 -4.10 -0.38 -5.48
CA TRP A 200 -3.97 -0.71 -4.07
C TRP A 200 -2.99 -1.87 -3.81
N ALA A 201 -3.01 -2.89 -4.66
CA ALA A 201 -2.11 -4.04 -4.55
C ALA A 201 -0.63 -3.72 -4.80
N PHE A 202 -0.33 -2.60 -5.46
CA PHE A 202 1.04 -2.16 -5.74
C PHE A 202 1.55 -1.10 -4.76
N LEU A 203 0.73 -0.62 -3.83
CA LEU A 203 1.21 0.30 -2.79
C LEU A 203 2.27 -0.41 -1.94
N GLY A 204 3.36 0.30 -1.66
CA GLY A 204 4.53 -0.26 -1.00
C GLY A 204 5.74 -0.44 -1.92
N LEU A 205 5.57 -0.30 -3.26
CA LEU A 205 6.68 -0.37 -4.23
C LEU A 205 7.76 0.70 -3.94
N GLU A 206 7.36 1.86 -3.37
CA GLU A 206 8.24 2.96 -2.97
C GLU A 206 9.10 2.63 -1.76
N SER A 207 8.66 1.71 -0.89
CA SER A 207 9.31 1.41 0.38
C SER A 207 10.71 0.83 0.22
N ALA A 208 10.95 0.08 -0.85
CA ALA A 208 12.27 -0.48 -1.17
C ALA A 208 13.31 0.61 -1.52
N CYS A 209 12.85 1.79 -1.98
CA CYS A 209 13.72 2.90 -2.33
C CYS A 209 14.13 3.76 -1.14
N ALA A 210 13.55 3.55 0.04
CA ALA A 210 13.81 4.35 1.23
C ALA A 210 15.10 3.96 1.98
N ASN A 211 15.67 2.77 1.73
CA ASN A 211 16.79 2.20 2.50
C ASN A 211 17.98 1.82 1.62
N MET A 212 18.40 2.70 0.72
CA MET A 212 19.47 2.44 -0.24
C MET A 212 20.84 2.16 0.39
N ASP A 213 21.12 2.73 1.56
CA ASP A 213 22.38 2.53 2.28
C ASP A 213 22.62 1.07 2.73
N ALA A 214 21.52 0.31 2.86
CA ALA A 214 21.54 -1.10 3.21
C ALA A 214 21.69 -2.05 2.01
N VAL A 215 21.86 -1.51 0.79
CA VAL A 215 21.91 -2.29 -0.45
C VAL A 215 23.32 -2.33 -1.01
N GLU A 216 23.73 -3.49 -1.51
CA GLU A 216 24.98 -3.69 -2.24
C GLU A 216 24.86 -3.11 -3.65
N ASN A 217 25.82 -2.28 -4.10
CA ASN A 217 25.77 -1.60 -5.39
C ASN A 217 24.40 -0.98 -5.72
N PRO A 218 23.88 -0.03 -4.91
CA PRO A 218 22.51 0.42 -4.98
C PRO A 218 22.15 0.98 -6.38
N GLN A 219 23.07 1.62 -7.06
CA GLN A 219 22.86 2.15 -8.42
C GLN A 219 22.44 1.08 -9.44
N LYS A 220 22.90 -0.15 -9.28
CA LYS A 220 22.56 -1.29 -10.15
C LYS A 220 21.43 -2.13 -9.55
N ASN A 221 21.54 -2.50 -8.28
CA ASN A 221 20.68 -3.50 -7.67
C ASN A 221 19.28 -2.99 -7.34
N VAL A 222 19.14 -1.71 -6.94
CA VAL A 222 17.82 -1.15 -6.58
C VAL A 222 16.88 -1.06 -7.79
N PRO A 223 17.25 -0.47 -8.95
CA PRO A 223 16.37 -0.47 -10.11
C PRO A 223 15.96 -1.87 -10.56
N ILE A 224 16.90 -2.82 -10.56
CA ILE A 224 16.61 -4.22 -10.97
C ILE A 224 15.63 -4.87 -9.98
N ALA A 225 15.88 -4.70 -8.68
CA ALA A 225 15.08 -5.33 -7.64
C ALA A 225 13.66 -4.76 -7.56
N VAL A 226 13.52 -3.43 -7.62
CA VAL A 226 12.21 -2.77 -7.54
C VAL A 226 11.39 -3.07 -8.80
N PHE A 227 11.99 -2.99 -9.98
CA PHE A 227 11.32 -3.35 -11.23
C PHE A 227 10.96 -4.84 -11.27
N GLY A 228 11.92 -5.72 -10.95
CA GLY A 228 11.72 -7.17 -10.94
C GLY A 228 10.67 -7.63 -9.91
N GLY A 229 10.70 -7.07 -8.70
CA GLY A 229 9.71 -7.32 -7.66
C GLY A 229 8.32 -6.88 -8.06
N THR A 230 8.20 -5.68 -8.64
CA THR A 230 6.92 -5.14 -9.14
C THR A 230 6.37 -5.98 -10.29
N LEU A 231 7.22 -6.41 -11.22
CA LEU A 231 6.82 -7.28 -12.33
C LEU A 231 6.37 -8.66 -11.83
N ALA A 232 7.11 -9.26 -10.90
CA ALA A 232 6.73 -10.54 -10.31
C ALA A 232 5.36 -10.45 -9.60
N CYS A 233 5.13 -9.40 -8.83
CA CYS A 233 3.83 -9.14 -8.21
C CYS A 233 2.73 -8.95 -9.25
N ALA A 234 2.97 -8.19 -10.32
CA ALA A 234 1.99 -7.99 -11.39
C ALA A 234 1.55 -9.33 -12.00
N VAL A 235 2.50 -10.20 -12.34
CA VAL A 235 2.22 -11.53 -12.89
C VAL A 235 1.39 -12.37 -11.90
N ILE A 236 1.82 -12.44 -10.64
CA ILE A 236 1.14 -13.22 -9.60
C ILE A 236 -0.28 -12.70 -9.36
N TYR A 237 -0.47 -11.37 -9.31
CA TYR A 237 -1.79 -10.75 -9.09
C TYR A 237 -2.75 -11.01 -10.25
N ILE A 238 -2.28 -10.84 -11.48
CA ILE A 238 -3.07 -11.14 -12.69
C ILE A 238 -3.47 -12.63 -12.69
N LEU A 239 -2.53 -13.52 -12.47
CA LEU A 239 -2.81 -14.97 -12.47
C LEU A 239 -3.76 -15.36 -11.36
N SER A 240 -3.48 -14.99 -10.10
CA SER A 240 -4.29 -15.40 -8.94
C SER A 240 -5.72 -14.87 -8.99
N THR A 241 -5.91 -13.58 -9.31
CA THR A 241 -7.25 -12.98 -9.32
C THR A 241 -8.12 -13.48 -10.47
N ASN A 242 -7.51 -13.75 -11.63
CA ASN A 242 -8.27 -14.27 -12.78
C ASN A 242 -8.57 -15.76 -12.64
N VAL A 243 -7.66 -16.55 -12.08
CA VAL A 243 -7.94 -17.97 -11.87
C VAL A 243 -9.05 -18.20 -10.84
N ILE A 244 -9.14 -17.37 -9.79
CA ILE A 244 -10.24 -17.42 -8.82
C ILE A 244 -11.59 -17.27 -9.52
N SER A 245 -11.72 -16.32 -10.45
CA SER A 245 -12.96 -16.04 -11.19
C SER A 245 -13.38 -17.21 -12.12
N GLY A 246 -12.46 -18.10 -12.44
CA GLY A 246 -12.77 -19.33 -13.15
C GLY A 246 -13.03 -20.55 -12.24
N ILE A 247 -12.80 -20.43 -10.94
CA ILE A 247 -13.03 -21.51 -9.96
C ILE A 247 -14.34 -21.25 -9.19
N VAL A 248 -14.55 -20.02 -8.75
CA VAL A 248 -15.67 -19.64 -7.89
C VAL A 248 -16.69 -18.83 -8.70
N PRO A 249 -18.00 -19.14 -8.60
CA PRO A 249 -19.04 -18.33 -9.22
C PRO A 249 -18.99 -16.88 -8.77
N ASN A 250 -19.23 -15.94 -9.69
CA ASN A 250 -19.15 -14.51 -9.41
C ASN A 250 -20.05 -14.06 -8.25
N ALA A 251 -21.26 -14.63 -8.17
CA ALA A 251 -22.21 -14.34 -7.09
C ALA A 251 -21.68 -14.69 -5.70
N ASP A 252 -20.92 -15.79 -5.60
CA ASP A 252 -20.30 -16.22 -4.33
C ASP A 252 -19.09 -15.34 -3.99
N LEU A 253 -18.30 -14.93 -4.99
CA LEU A 253 -17.19 -13.99 -4.81
C LEU A 253 -17.65 -12.64 -4.31
N LEU A 254 -18.73 -12.07 -4.86
CA LEU A 254 -19.27 -10.76 -4.47
C LEU A 254 -19.60 -10.67 -2.98
N ASN A 255 -20.02 -11.78 -2.38
CA ASN A 255 -20.42 -11.84 -0.98
C ASN A 255 -19.32 -12.35 -0.04
N SER A 256 -18.20 -12.82 -0.58
CA SER A 256 -17.13 -13.40 0.23
C SER A 256 -16.28 -12.33 0.93
N THR A 257 -15.97 -12.54 2.20
CA THR A 257 -14.94 -11.80 2.94
C THR A 257 -13.63 -12.57 3.00
N ALA A 258 -13.57 -13.79 2.43
CA ALA A 258 -12.39 -14.65 2.39
C ALA A 258 -12.22 -15.35 1.02
N PRO A 259 -12.07 -14.60 -0.10
CA PRO A 259 -12.13 -15.16 -1.46
C PRO A 259 -11.09 -16.25 -1.74
N PHE A 260 -9.87 -16.16 -1.22
CA PHE A 260 -8.87 -17.22 -1.37
C PHE A 260 -9.26 -18.49 -0.61
N GLY A 261 -9.77 -18.35 0.62
CA GLY A 261 -10.27 -19.47 1.40
C GLY A 261 -11.41 -20.20 0.69
N LEU A 262 -12.34 -19.44 0.12
CA LEU A 262 -13.44 -19.95 -0.68
C LEU A 262 -12.95 -20.69 -1.93
N ALA A 263 -11.96 -20.16 -2.66
CA ALA A 263 -11.37 -20.81 -3.82
C ALA A 263 -10.71 -22.16 -3.46
N TYR A 264 -9.93 -22.17 -2.40
CA TYR A 264 -9.28 -23.42 -1.93
C TYR A 264 -10.29 -24.45 -1.42
N ALA A 265 -11.36 -24.00 -0.76
CA ALA A 265 -12.46 -24.89 -0.39
C ALA A 265 -13.15 -25.52 -1.59
N SER A 266 -13.34 -24.74 -2.67
CA SER A 266 -13.92 -25.22 -3.93
C SER A 266 -13.00 -26.15 -4.72
N MET A 267 -11.67 -25.97 -4.60
CA MET A 267 -10.67 -26.83 -5.27
C MET A 267 -10.47 -28.15 -4.57
N PHE A 268 -10.50 -28.16 -3.25
CA PHE A 268 -10.15 -29.33 -2.43
C PHE A 268 -11.28 -29.69 -1.46
N THR A 269 -11.20 -29.18 -0.24
CA THR A 269 -12.18 -29.45 0.82
C THR A 269 -12.43 -28.18 1.66
N PRO A 270 -13.58 -28.11 2.37
CA PRO A 270 -13.82 -27.00 3.32
C PRO A 270 -12.73 -26.86 4.39
N PHE A 271 -12.11 -27.96 4.79
CA PHE A 271 -10.99 -27.94 5.75
C PHE A 271 -9.77 -27.20 5.18
N VAL A 272 -9.38 -27.48 3.93
CA VAL A 272 -8.27 -26.77 3.26
C VAL A 272 -8.59 -25.28 3.12
N GLY A 273 -9.83 -24.92 2.79
CA GLY A 273 -10.29 -23.54 2.78
C GLY A 273 -10.09 -22.85 4.13
N LYS A 274 -10.47 -23.51 5.23
CA LYS A 274 -10.26 -22.99 6.60
C LYS A 274 -8.77 -22.81 6.94
N VAL A 275 -7.91 -23.73 6.54
CA VAL A 275 -6.45 -23.60 6.73
C VAL A 275 -5.94 -22.33 5.99
N VAL A 276 -6.38 -22.12 4.76
CA VAL A 276 -6.02 -20.91 4.00
C VAL A 276 -6.57 -19.64 4.65
N MET A 277 -7.81 -19.65 5.14
CA MET A 277 -8.37 -18.53 5.89
C MET A 277 -7.55 -18.19 7.12
N LEU A 278 -7.09 -19.21 7.88
CA LEU A 278 -6.20 -19.00 9.03
C LEU A 278 -4.87 -18.35 8.61
N LEU A 279 -4.23 -18.90 7.58
CA LEU A 279 -2.97 -18.37 7.06
C LEU A 279 -3.12 -16.91 6.60
N MET A 280 -4.19 -16.59 5.88
CA MET A 280 -4.49 -15.22 5.42
C MET A 280 -4.79 -14.27 6.59
N THR A 281 -5.52 -14.72 7.61
CA THR A 281 -5.78 -13.93 8.83
C THR A 281 -4.47 -13.57 9.52
N LEU A 282 -3.58 -14.54 9.72
CA LEU A 282 -2.27 -14.32 10.33
C LEU A 282 -1.39 -13.39 9.46
N ALA A 283 -1.46 -13.54 8.15
CA ALA A 283 -0.73 -12.68 7.22
C ALA A 283 -1.23 -11.23 7.25
N CYS A 284 -2.55 -11.00 7.32
CA CYS A 284 -3.12 -9.66 7.50
C CYS A 284 -2.67 -9.02 8.82
N ILE A 285 -2.67 -9.76 9.92
CA ILE A 285 -2.22 -9.27 11.24
C ILE A 285 -0.72 -8.90 11.18
N GLY A 286 0.11 -9.75 10.56
CA GLY A 286 1.53 -9.48 10.39
C GLY A 286 1.82 -8.29 9.47
N SER A 287 1.08 -8.15 8.38
CA SER A 287 1.14 -7.00 7.48
C SER A 287 0.74 -5.71 8.21
N LEU A 288 -0.37 -5.74 8.95
CA LEU A 288 -0.81 -4.62 9.77
C LEU A 288 0.24 -4.21 10.79
N LEU A 289 0.86 -5.18 11.48
CA LEU A 289 1.93 -4.92 12.43
C LEU A 289 3.08 -4.15 11.77
N GLY A 290 3.51 -4.56 10.59
CA GLY A 290 4.57 -3.89 9.82
C GLY A 290 4.18 -2.47 9.40
N TRP A 291 2.99 -2.30 8.87
CA TRP A 291 2.51 -0.98 8.41
C TRP A 291 2.19 -0.02 9.55
N GLN A 292 1.69 -0.53 10.70
CA GLN A 292 1.55 0.26 11.93
C GLN A 292 2.91 0.79 12.42
N PHE A 293 3.95 -0.04 12.37
CA PHE A 293 5.30 0.40 12.70
C PHE A 293 5.79 1.45 11.71
N THR A 294 5.55 1.23 10.41
CA THR A 294 5.96 2.15 9.34
C THR A 294 5.32 3.53 9.51
N VAL A 295 4.01 3.63 9.77
CA VAL A 295 3.36 4.92 9.98
C VAL A 295 3.92 5.66 11.20
N GLY A 296 4.20 4.93 12.29
CA GLY A 296 4.85 5.51 13.47
C GLY A 296 6.23 6.10 13.13
N ARG A 297 7.01 5.43 12.27
CA ARG A 297 8.32 5.91 11.80
C ARG A 297 8.21 7.11 10.85
N VAL A 298 7.21 7.17 9.97
CA VAL A 298 6.95 8.34 9.11
C VAL A 298 6.66 9.57 9.95
N PHE A 299 5.78 9.45 10.97
CA PHE A 299 5.52 10.54 11.89
C PHE A 299 6.75 10.96 12.67
N LYS A 300 7.54 9.98 13.17
CA LYS A 300 8.78 10.24 13.89
C LYS A 300 9.78 10.99 13.01
N SER A 301 10.09 10.50 11.82
CA SER A 301 11.08 11.11 10.93
C SER A 301 10.69 12.54 10.53
N SER A 302 9.41 12.80 10.31
CA SER A 302 8.91 14.13 10.02
C SER A 302 8.94 15.07 11.24
N ALA A 303 8.77 14.52 12.45
CA ALA A 303 8.90 15.29 13.69
C ALA A 303 10.37 15.60 14.02
N ASP A 304 11.31 14.66 13.74
CA ASP A 304 12.74 14.87 13.96
C ASP A 304 13.29 16.04 13.13
N ILE A 305 12.78 16.25 11.93
CA ILE A 305 13.13 17.40 11.08
C ILE A 305 12.23 18.63 11.34
N GLY A 306 11.33 18.55 12.34
CA GLY A 306 10.49 19.64 12.81
C GLY A 306 9.25 19.92 11.99
N TYR A 307 8.85 19.05 11.08
CA TYR A 307 7.65 19.23 10.26
C TYR A 307 6.37 18.72 10.94
N PHE A 308 6.51 17.79 11.89
CA PHE A 308 5.40 17.28 12.69
C PHE A 308 5.58 17.63 14.18
N PRO A 309 4.53 17.54 15.01
CA PRO A 309 4.61 17.82 16.43
C PRO A 309 5.71 17.01 17.14
N PRO A 310 6.50 17.63 18.05
CA PRO A 310 7.64 16.97 18.73
C PRO A 310 7.27 15.74 19.55
N ILE A 311 6.00 15.55 19.88
CA ILE A 311 5.51 14.38 20.61
C ILE A 311 5.80 13.06 19.85
N PHE A 312 5.83 13.12 18.51
CA PHE A 312 6.10 11.95 17.67
C PHE A 312 7.59 11.57 17.61
N SER A 313 8.52 12.48 18.00
CA SER A 313 9.96 12.17 18.06
C SER A 313 10.35 11.30 19.26
N ARG A 314 9.48 11.19 20.27
CA ARG A 314 9.78 10.44 21.50
C ARG A 314 9.82 8.94 21.25
N VAL A 315 10.95 8.31 21.61
CA VAL A 315 11.13 6.86 21.47
C VAL A 315 11.49 6.22 22.83
N THR A 316 11.19 4.93 22.95
CA THR A 316 11.60 4.09 24.07
C THR A 316 13.01 3.55 23.87
N LYS A 317 13.55 2.82 24.88
CA LYS A 317 14.85 2.10 24.76
C LYS A 317 14.86 1.08 23.61
N ALA A 318 13.70 0.58 23.19
CA ALA A 318 13.53 -0.33 22.04
C ALA A 318 13.43 0.40 20.68
N ASP A 319 13.73 1.71 20.65
CA ASP A 319 13.56 2.60 19.47
C ASP A 319 12.14 2.55 18.89
N ALA A 320 11.13 2.36 19.75
CA ALA A 320 9.71 2.40 19.36
C ALA A 320 9.11 3.77 19.72
N PRO A 321 8.44 4.47 18.79
CA PRO A 321 7.75 5.73 19.05
C PRO A 321 6.38 5.50 19.72
N VAL A 322 6.37 4.91 20.91
CA VAL A 322 5.17 4.43 21.61
C VAL A 322 4.11 5.51 21.80
N VAL A 323 4.51 6.72 22.20
CA VAL A 323 3.56 7.84 22.37
C VAL A 323 2.90 8.18 21.04
N GLY A 324 3.69 8.26 19.96
CA GLY A 324 3.18 8.45 18.61
C GLY A 324 2.22 7.33 18.20
N MET A 325 2.59 6.07 18.44
CA MET A 325 1.76 4.90 18.10
C MET A 325 0.41 4.92 18.83
N ILE A 326 0.37 5.32 20.10
CA ILE A 326 -0.89 5.46 20.85
C ILE A 326 -1.77 6.56 20.23
N VAL A 327 -1.21 7.73 19.93
CA VAL A 327 -1.95 8.84 19.29
C VAL A 327 -2.51 8.38 17.93
N LEU A 328 -1.70 7.68 17.12
CA LEU A 328 -2.12 7.15 15.83
C LEU A 328 -3.20 6.08 15.99
N GLY A 329 -3.11 5.20 17.00
CA GLY A 329 -4.13 4.22 17.33
C GLY A 329 -5.47 4.85 17.71
N ILE A 330 -5.45 5.97 18.46
CA ILE A 330 -6.66 6.74 18.78
C ILE A 330 -7.27 7.32 17.50
N ILE A 331 -6.46 7.93 16.62
CA ILE A 331 -6.94 8.49 15.35
C ILE A 331 -7.58 7.39 14.49
N GLN A 332 -6.93 6.24 14.37
CA GLN A 332 -7.47 5.09 13.63
C GLN A 332 -8.78 4.57 14.23
N THR A 333 -8.90 4.56 15.56
CA THR A 333 -10.14 4.19 16.25
C THR A 333 -11.28 5.14 15.88
N LEU A 334 -11.04 6.46 15.92
CA LEU A 334 -12.04 7.45 15.52
C LEU A 334 -12.44 7.29 14.04
N LEU A 335 -11.47 7.11 13.14
CA LEU A 335 -11.74 6.89 11.72
C LEU A 335 -12.53 5.59 11.49
N ALA A 336 -12.21 4.51 12.19
CA ALA A 336 -12.94 3.24 12.09
C ALA A 336 -14.41 3.41 12.54
N LEU A 337 -14.66 4.16 13.61
CA LEU A 337 -16.01 4.48 14.08
C LEU A 337 -16.79 5.36 13.09
N MET A 338 -16.12 6.34 12.46
CA MET A 338 -16.74 7.23 11.48
C MET A 338 -17.09 6.52 10.16
N THR A 339 -16.42 5.42 9.85
CA THR A 339 -16.58 4.68 8.60
C THR A 339 -17.40 3.40 8.74
N ILE A 340 -18.14 3.22 9.84
CA ILE A 340 -19.05 2.07 10.02
C ILE A 340 -20.01 2.00 8.82
N SER A 341 -20.02 0.85 8.16
CA SER A 341 -20.81 0.58 6.97
C SER A 341 -21.67 -0.68 7.17
N PRO A 342 -22.76 -0.83 6.41
CA PRO A 342 -23.60 -2.03 6.47
C PRO A 342 -22.86 -3.33 6.20
N SER A 343 -21.72 -3.28 5.51
CA SER A 343 -20.90 -4.47 5.27
C SER A 343 -19.40 -4.13 5.32
N LEU A 344 -18.57 -5.10 5.77
CA LEU A 344 -17.11 -5.00 5.74
C LEU A 344 -16.58 -4.67 4.35
N ASN A 345 -17.18 -5.25 3.32
CA ASN A 345 -16.78 -5.02 1.94
C ASN A 345 -16.96 -3.56 1.51
N LYS A 346 -18.08 -2.91 1.86
CA LYS A 346 -18.31 -1.48 1.55
C LYS A 346 -17.34 -0.59 2.33
N GLN A 347 -17.13 -0.89 3.61
CA GLN A 347 -16.17 -0.14 4.44
C GLN A 347 -14.76 -0.24 3.88
N PHE A 348 -14.33 -1.45 3.51
CA PHE A 348 -13.03 -1.68 2.89
C PHE A 348 -12.86 -0.85 1.61
N ASN A 349 -13.85 -0.85 0.71
CA ASN A 349 -13.79 -0.10 -0.55
C ASN A 349 -13.60 1.40 -0.35
N SER A 350 -14.41 2.02 0.52
CA SER A 350 -14.32 3.45 0.79
C SER A 350 -12.94 3.83 1.35
N LEU A 351 -12.42 3.00 2.26
CA LEU A 351 -11.09 3.22 2.86
C LEU A 351 -9.97 3.03 1.83
N VAL A 352 -10.05 1.99 0.99
CA VAL A 352 -9.04 1.76 -0.05
C VAL A 352 -9.00 2.90 -1.05
N ASN A 353 -10.14 3.37 -1.54
CA ASN A 353 -10.18 4.49 -2.48
C ASN A 353 -9.56 5.76 -1.88
N LEU A 354 -9.88 6.07 -0.63
CA LEU A 354 -9.31 7.24 0.05
C LEU A 354 -7.81 7.08 0.34
N ALA A 355 -7.37 5.88 0.74
CA ALA A 355 -5.95 5.58 0.94
C ALA A 355 -5.15 5.71 -0.36
N VAL A 356 -5.68 5.19 -1.47
CA VAL A 356 -5.04 5.29 -2.80
C VAL A 356 -4.90 6.76 -3.19
N ILE A 357 -5.94 7.58 -3.10
CA ILE A 357 -5.87 9.00 -3.47
C ILE A 357 -4.83 9.74 -2.65
N THR A 358 -4.86 9.59 -1.33
CA THR A 358 -3.90 10.27 -0.45
C THR A 358 -2.47 9.79 -0.67
N ASN A 359 -2.27 8.56 -1.15
CA ASN A 359 -0.96 8.03 -1.52
C ASN A 359 -0.48 8.48 -2.91
N LEU A 360 -1.40 8.77 -3.84
CA LEU A 360 -1.03 9.25 -5.18
C LEU A 360 -0.44 10.68 -5.15
N ILE A 361 -0.79 11.49 -4.17
CA ILE A 361 -0.25 12.85 -4.03
C ILE A 361 1.28 12.83 -3.89
N PRO A 362 1.89 12.13 -2.93
CA PRO A 362 3.35 12.02 -2.85
C PRO A 362 3.97 11.33 -4.06
N TYR A 363 3.24 10.45 -4.76
CA TYR A 363 3.73 9.85 -6.00
C TYR A 363 3.91 10.90 -7.09
N VAL A 364 2.89 11.72 -7.35
CA VAL A 364 2.96 12.81 -8.34
C VAL A 364 4.05 13.83 -7.99
N LEU A 365 4.16 14.22 -6.72
CA LEU A 365 5.21 15.12 -6.25
C LEU A 365 6.61 14.53 -6.46
N SER A 366 6.78 13.23 -6.21
CA SER A 366 8.06 12.53 -6.43
C SER A 366 8.42 12.45 -7.91
N MET A 367 7.44 12.17 -8.78
CA MET A 367 7.67 12.15 -10.24
C MET A 367 8.11 13.52 -10.76
N ALA A 368 7.48 14.59 -10.31
CA ALA A 368 7.87 15.96 -10.64
C ALA A 368 9.28 16.29 -10.12
N ALA A 369 9.60 15.83 -8.92
CA ALA A 369 10.91 16.07 -8.30
C ALA A 369 12.06 15.33 -9.01
N LEU A 370 11.80 14.25 -9.73
CA LEU A 370 12.84 13.53 -10.48
C LEU A 370 13.55 14.44 -11.50
N ILE A 371 12.86 15.43 -12.07
CA ILE A 371 13.45 16.36 -13.06
C ILE A 371 14.59 17.20 -12.46
N PRO A 372 14.41 18.00 -11.38
CA PRO A 372 15.51 18.71 -10.76
C PRO A 372 16.56 17.77 -10.14
N MET A 373 16.16 16.63 -9.57
CA MET A 373 17.11 15.68 -9.00
C MET A 373 18.10 15.14 -10.01
N GLN A 374 17.66 14.74 -11.20
CA GLN A 374 18.55 14.23 -12.23
C GLN A 374 19.41 15.33 -12.90
N ARG A 375 18.96 16.60 -12.85
CA ARG A 375 19.81 17.75 -13.26
C ARG A 375 20.97 17.94 -12.29
N LEU A 376 20.69 17.85 -10.98
CA LEU A 376 21.72 17.93 -9.93
C LEU A 376 22.69 16.74 -9.98
N ALA A 377 22.22 15.57 -10.39
CA ALA A 377 23.03 14.37 -10.54
C ALA A 377 23.81 14.33 -11.86
N GLU A 378 23.70 15.35 -12.72
CA GLU A 378 24.41 15.52 -13.99
C GLU A 378 24.34 14.28 -14.90
N VAL A 379 23.15 13.62 -14.95
CA VAL A 379 22.97 12.41 -15.77
C VAL A 379 23.11 12.71 -17.26
N THR A 380 23.46 11.70 -18.06
CA THR A 380 23.56 11.82 -19.50
C THR A 380 22.24 12.24 -20.15
N LYS A 381 22.26 12.92 -21.30
CA LYS A 381 21.04 13.33 -22.03
C LYS A 381 20.10 12.16 -22.32
N SER A 382 20.67 10.98 -22.63
CA SER A 382 19.87 9.77 -22.88
C SER A 382 19.16 9.30 -21.64
N GLN A 383 19.86 9.18 -20.50
CA GLN A 383 19.26 8.82 -19.21
C GLN A 383 18.21 9.85 -18.76
N PHE A 384 18.50 11.15 -18.95
CA PHE A 384 17.55 12.21 -18.65
C PHE A 384 16.21 12.01 -19.38
N ARG A 385 16.26 11.74 -20.69
CA ARG A 385 15.06 11.53 -21.51
C ARG A 385 14.29 10.28 -21.05
N ILE A 386 14.97 9.16 -20.81
CA ILE A 386 14.34 7.92 -20.35
C ILE A 386 13.65 8.15 -18.99
N ASN A 387 14.36 8.73 -18.04
CA ASN A 387 13.81 9.00 -16.70
C ASN A 387 12.62 9.96 -16.76
N ALA A 388 12.72 11.03 -17.58
CA ALA A 388 11.65 12.01 -17.74
C ALA A 388 10.41 11.40 -18.42
N CYS A 389 10.58 10.60 -19.47
CA CYS A 389 9.49 9.89 -20.13
C CYS A 389 8.79 8.90 -19.15
N THR A 390 9.58 8.16 -18.39
CA THR A 390 9.03 7.19 -17.42
C THR A 390 8.30 7.91 -16.29
N ALA A 391 8.84 9.01 -15.76
CA ALA A 391 8.15 9.84 -14.77
C ALA A 391 6.85 10.44 -15.32
N LEU A 392 6.83 10.86 -16.58
CA LEU A 392 5.62 11.34 -17.24
C LEU A 392 4.55 10.25 -17.35
N ILE A 393 4.93 9.03 -17.77
CA ILE A 393 4.02 7.88 -17.82
C ILE A 393 3.44 7.59 -16.41
N GLY A 394 4.29 7.55 -15.38
CA GLY A 394 3.87 7.38 -14.00
C GLY A 394 2.94 8.49 -13.50
N THR A 395 3.19 9.74 -13.91
CA THR A 395 2.33 10.89 -13.58
C THR A 395 0.97 10.80 -14.27
N VAL A 396 0.93 10.50 -15.57
CA VAL A 396 -0.33 10.34 -16.32
C VAL A 396 -1.15 9.19 -15.75
N TYR A 397 -0.49 8.06 -15.44
CA TYR A 397 -1.14 6.94 -14.76
C TYR A 397 -1.70 7.35 -13.39
N SER A 398 -0.93 8.09 -12.58
CA SER A 398 -1.38 8.58 -11.27
C SER A 398 -2.60 9.49 -11.38
N PHE A 399 -2.64 10.39 -12.35
CA PHE A 399 -3.82 11.23 -12.61
C PHE A 399 -5.03 10.41 -13.10
N TYR A 400 -4.79 9.39 -13.93
CA TYR A 400 -5.87 8.49 -14.33
C TYR A 400 -6.43 7.70 -13.12
N ALA A 401 -5.55 7.22 -12.24
CA ALA A 401 -5.97 6.53 -11.02
C ALA A 401 -6.72 7.45 -10.04
N LEU A 402 -6.31 8.73 -9.94
CA LEU A 402 -7.06 9.74 -9.17
C LEU A 402 -8.48 9.91 -9.73
N TYR A 403 -8.60 10.11 -11.04
CA TYR A 403 -9.91 10.22 -11.71
C TYR A 403 -10.77 8.96 -11.49
N ALA A 404 -10.17 7.79 -11.63
CA ALA A 404 -10.84 6.50 -11.52
C ALA A 404 -11.30 6.15 -10.09
N SER A 405 -10.76 6.82 -9.06
CA SER A 405 -11.15 6.60 -7.66
C SER A 405 -12.52 7.18 -7.29
N GLY A 406 -13.11 7.99 -8.17
CA GLY A 406 -14.45 8.56 -8.02
C GLY A 406 -14.48 9.90 -7.28
N GLU A 407 -15.61 10.61 -7.46
CA GLU A 407 -15.77 12.00 -6.99
C GLU A 407 -15.67 12.14 -5.47
N GLU A 408 -16.32 11.25 -4.71
CA GLU A 408 -16.33 11.30 -3.25
C GLU A 408 -14.91 11.16 -2.68
N ALA A 409 -14.16 10.16 -3.15
CA ALA A 409 -12.79 9.94 -2.71
C ALA A 409 -11.88 11.09 -3.14
N MET A 410 -12.04 11.64 -4.35
CA MET A 410 -11.30 12.83 -4.81
C MET A 410 -11.58 14.05 -3.93
N MET A 411 -12.85 14.30 -3.57
CA MET A 411 -13.22 15.40 -2.68
C MET A 411 -12.57 15.25 -1.30
N LEU A 412 -12.66 14.07 -0.70
CA LEU A 412 -12.05 13.79 0.61
C LEU A 412 -10.51 13.89 0.55
N GLY A 413 -9.90 13.43 -0.53
CA GLY A 413 -8.45 13.56 -0.75
C GLY A 413 -8.02 15.02 -0.90
N ALA A 414 -8.79 15.84 -1.61
CA ALA A 414 -8.56 17.27 -1.74
C ALA A 414 -8.69 17.97 -0.39
N LEU A 415 -9.77 17.71 0.36
CA LEU A 415 -9.97 18.26 1.71
C LEU A 415 -8.81 17.89 2.65
N THR A 416 -8.36 16.64 2.60
CA THR A 416 -7.21 16.17 3.37
C THR A 416 -5.95 16.95 3.02
N THR A 417 -5.70 17.18 1.73
CA THR A 417 -4.53 17.94 1.26
C THR A 417 -4.59 19.39 1.67
N PHE A 418 -5.74 20.06 1.52
CA PHE A 418 -5.92 21.44 1.96
C PHE A 418 -5.80 21.60 3.49
N ALA A 419 -6.30 20.63 4.26
CA ALA A 419 -6.07 20.58 5.71
C ALA A 419 -4.57 20.50 6.02
N GLY A 420 -3.81 19.69 5.26
CA GLY A 420 -2.35 19.63 5.36
C GLY A 420 -1.68 20.98 5.15
N TRP A 421 -2.07 21.74 4.13
CA TRP A 421 -1.55 23.10 3.91
C TRP A 421 -1.86 24.03 5.06
N SER A 422 -3.05 23.92 5.67
CA SER A 422 -3.43 24.72 6.85
C SER A 422 -2.56 24.35 8.05
N PHE A 423 -2.30 23.06 8.29
CA PHE A 423 -1.38 22.61 9.34
C PHE A 423 0.06 23.08 9.09
N TRP A 424 0.53 23.07 7.85
CA TRP A 424 1.85 23.58 7.51
C TRP A 424 2.02 25.03 7.96
N GLY A 425 1.04 25.89 7.69
CA GLY A 425 1.06 27.29 8.14
C GLY A 425 1.15 27.45 9.66
N ILE A 426 0.53 26.52 10.42
CA ILE A 426 0.59 26.54 11.89
C ILE A 426 1.98 26.09 12.40
N PHE A 427 2.59 25.08 11.78
CA PHE A 427 3.86 24.51 12.26
C PHE A 427 5.08 25.35 11.85
N ILE A 428 5.12 25.87 10.62
CA ILE A 428 6.26 26.64 10.11
C ILE A 428 6.48 27.93 10.91
N ASN A 429 5.40 28.58 11.37
CA ASN A 429 5.50 29.82 12.14
C ASN A 429 6.25 29.67 13.49
N LYS A 430 6.45 28.47 13.98
CA LYS A 430 7.23 28.22 15.22
C LYS A 430 8.73 28.06 14.97
N GLN A 431 9.14 27.65 13.78
CA GLN A 431 10.56 27.39 13.46
C GLN A 431 11.27 28.53 12.75
N ASP A 432 10.57 29.26 11.87
CA ASP A 432 11.18 30.33 11.06
C ASP A 432 11.17 31.72 11.73
N LYS A 433 10.66 31.84 12.97
CA LYS A 433 10.78 33.12 13.73
C LYS A 433 12.24 33.57 13.86
N HIS A 434 13.21 32.66 13.87
CA HIS A 434 14.64 33.05 13.90
C HIS A 434 15.19 33.45 12.53
N THR A 435 14.63 32.93 11.43
CA THR A 435 15.17 33.16 10.07
C THR A 435 14.51 34.38 9.38
N LEU A 436 13.27 34.72 9.78
CA LEU A 436 12.55 35.89 9.22
C LEU A 436 12.88 37.19 9.94
N ILE A 437 13.49 37.14 11.12
CA ILE A 437 13.92 38.31 11.89
C ILE A 437 15.37 38.75 11.53
N THR A 438 16.11 37.88 10.83
CA THR A 438 17.51 38.13 10.43
C THR A 438 17.69 38.47 8.94
N LYS A 439 16.62 38.73 8.22
CA LYS A 439 16.61 39.34 6.90
C LYS A 439 15.83 40.64 6.98
#